data_9377d9bb755482df90ac12ecd79be5e2
#
_entry.id   9377d9bb755482df90ac12ecd79be5e2
#
_cell.length_a   1.000
_cell.length_b   1.000
_cell.length_c   1.000
_cell.angle_alpha   90.00
_cell.angle_beta   90.00
_cell.angle_gamma   90.00
#
_symmetry.space_group_name_H-M   'P 1'
#
loop_
_entity.id
_entity.type
_entity.pdbx_description
1 polymer ?
#
loop_
_entity_poly.entity_id
_entity_poly.type
_entity_poly.pdbx_seq_one_letter_code
_entity_poly.pdbx_strand_id
1 'polypeptide(L)'
;MKIYSPDREYPPEYREVLEELKKIIDPVTGGDILDSGVVAGLEVTKDTLKIWLRFESHAEYNIMGESPIAYSKIIGDIMERFALVKFDNVYVYDLGNKIVGKFENKGRYKPEDLREG
;
A
#
# COMPACT_ATOMS: atom_id res chain seq x y z
N MET A 1 8.23 6.35 10.22
CA MET A 1 7.06 6.49 9.32
C MET A 1 6.87 7.93 8.92
N LYS A 2 6.67 8.18 7.65
CA LYS A 2 6.27 9.51 7.19
C LYS A 2 4.76 9.55 7.12
N ILE A 3 4.17 10.37 7.96
CA ILE A 3 2.70 10.45 8.07
C ILE A 3 2.10 10.99 6.78
N TYR A 4 1.10 10.28 6.26
CA TYR A 4 0.34 10.74 5.12
C TYR A 4 -0.73 11.74 5.57
N SER A 5 -0.86 12.85 4.84
CA SER A 5 -1.90 13.83 5.07
C SER A 5 -2.51 14.24 3.73
N PRO A 6 -3.84 14.20 3.58
CA PRO A 6 -4.48 14.60 2.34
C PRO A 6 -4.31 16.09 2.02
N ASP A 7 -3.98 16.90 3.03
CA ASP A 7 -3.82 18.35 2.86
C ASP A 7 -2.40 18.76 2.48
N ARG A 8 -1.47 17.82 2.48
CA ARG A 8 -0.07 18.12 2.17
C ARG A 8 0.16 18.04 0.66
N GLU A 9 1.02 18.90 0.14
CA GLU A 9 1.49 18.79 -1.23
C GLU A 9 2.62 17.77 -1.29
N TYR A 10 2.61 16.96 -2.34
CA TYR A 10 3.59 15.90 -2.52
C TYR A 10 4.34 16.04 -3.84
N PRO A 11 5.62 15.63 -3.88
CA PRO A 11 6.38 15.59 -5.13
C PRO A 11 5.73 14.65 -6.15
N PRO A 12 6.09 14.80 -7.44
CA PRO A 12 5.48 13.98 -8.50
C PRO A 12 5.52 12.48 -8.27
N GLU A 13 6.62 11.93 -7.75
CA GLU A 13 6.73 10.50 -7.49
C GLU A 13 5.74 10.00 -6.45
N TYR A 14 5.43 10.85 -5.46
CA TYR A 14 4.39 10.52 -4.48
C TYR A 14 3.01 10.63 -5.10
N ARG A 15 2.79 11.65 -5.95
CA ARG A 15 1.47 11.86 -6.57
C ARG A 15 1.07 10.71 -7.46
N GLU A 16 2.01 10.11 -8.18
CA GLU A 16 1.73 8.94 -8.99
C GLU A 16 1.26 7.76 -8.13
N VAL A 17 1.93 7.55 -6.99
CA VAL A 17 1.52 6.51 -6.04
C VAL A 17 0.13 6.80 -5.49
N LEU A 18 -0.12 8.04 -5.09
CA LEU A 18 -1.41 8.43 -4.53
C LEU A 18 -2.55 8.25 -5.55
N GLU A 19 -2.30 8.55 -6.82
CA GLU A 19 -3.30 8.33 -7.87
C GLU A 19 -3.65 6.84 -8.00
N GLU A 20 -2.67 5.95 -7.89
CA GLU A 20 -2.93 4.52 -7.95
C GLU A 20 -3.63 4.01 -6.68
N LEU A 21 -3.27 4.55 -5.52
CA LEU A 21 -3.91 4.17 -4.27
C LEU A 21 -5.40 4.55 -4.24
N LYS A 22 -5.78 5.62 -4.91
CA LYS A 22 -7.19 6.02 -5.02
C LYS A 22 -8.03 5.01 -5.77
N LYS A 23 -7.41 4.11 -6.52
CA LYS A 23 -8.12 3.08 -7.26
C LYS A 23 -8.36 1.82 -6.44
N ILE A 24 -7.77 1.75 -5.26
CA ILE A 24 -7.95 0.60 -4.37
C ILE A 24 -9.11 0.87 -3.43
N ILE A 25 -10.07 -0.02 -3.45
CA ILE A 25 -11.28 0.11 -2.64
C ILE A 25 -11.08 -0.55 -1.28
N ASP A 26 -11.47 0.16 -0.23
CA ASP A 26 -11.58 -0.40 1.11
C ASP A 26 -12.87 -1.22 1.14
N PRO A 27 -12.80 -2.55 1.23
CA PRO A 27 -14.02 -3.38 1.16
C PRO A 27 -14.99 -3.13 2.30
N VAL A 28 -14.53 -2.45 3.32
CA VAL A 28 -15.28 -2.16 4.52
C VAL A 28 -16.17 -0.94 4.32
N THR A 29 -15.58 0.17 3.89
CA THR A 29 -16.29 1.44 3.74
C THR A 29 -16.89 1.61 2.36
N GLY A 30 -16.37 0.91 1.36
CA GLY A 30 -16.75 1.08 -0.02
C GLY A 30 -16.07 2.26 -0.70
N GLY A 31 -15.32 3.07 0.04
CA GLY A 31 -14.54 4.17 -0.50
C GLY A 31 -13.11 3.74 -0.80
N ASP A 32 -12.33 4.62 -1.38
CA ASP A 32 -10.92 4.30 -1.62
C ASP A 32 -10.11 4.34 -0.31
N ILE A 33 -8.94 3.70 -0.32
CA ILE A 33 -8.16 3.56 0.90
C ILE A 33 -7.54 4.86 1.42
N LEU A 34 -7.46 5.90 0.58
CA LEU A 34 -7.00 7.21 1.05
C LEU A 34 -8.14 7.94 1.77
N ASP A 35 -9.32 7.99 1.17
CA ASP A 35 -10.48 8.67 1.76
C ASP A 35 -10.99 7.95 3.01
N SER A 36 -10.87 6.64 3.06
CA SER A 36 -11.32 5.85 4.21
C SER A 36 -10.44 6.07 5.43
N GLY A 37 -9.25 6.67 5.26
CA GLY A 37 -8.32 6.90 6.35
C GLY A 37 -7.47 5.70 6.71
N VAL A 38 -7.51 4.63 5.94
CA VAL A 38 -6.75 3.43 6.27
C VAL A 38 -5.25 3.60 6.00
N VAL A 39 -4.87 4.52 5.10
CA VAL A 39 -3.45 4.81 4.86
C VAL A 39 -2.97 5.83 5.88
N ALA A 40 -2.07 5.40 6.75
CA ALA A 40 -1.53 6.26 7.82
C ALA A 40 -0.19 6.89 7.44
N GLY A 41 0.59 6.23 6.62
CA GLY A 41 1.91 6.73 6.24
C GLY A 41 2.32 6.24 4.87
N LEU A 42 3.25 6.99 4.26
CA LEU A 42 3.71 6.72 2.92
C LEU A 42 5.15 7.21 2.76
N GLU A 43 5.99 6.37 2.21
CA GLU A 43 7.37 6.76 1.91
C GLU A 43 7.73 6.19 0.54
N VAL A 44 8.10 7.06 -0.38
CA VAL A 44 8.41 6.70 -1.76
C VAL A 44 9.86 7.07 -2.05
N THR A 45 10.63 6.09 -2.49
CA THR A 45 11.96 6.33 -3.05
C THR A 45 11.97 5.80 -4.47
N LYS A 46 13.10 5.89 -5.15
CA LYS A 46 13.20 5.44 -6.53
C LYS A 46 12.82 3.97 -6.70
N ASP A 47 13.27 3.12 -5.79
CA ASP A 47 13.13 1.66 -5.91
C ASP A 47 12.17 1.04 -4.92
N THR A 48 11.74 1.80 -3.90
CA THR A 48 11.04 1.22 -2.76
C THR A 48 9.82 2.03 -2.38
N LEU A 49 8.73 1.33 -2.14
CA LEU A 49 7.50 1.90 -1.63
C LEU A 49 7.26 1.32 -0.24
N LYS A 50 6.99 2.19 0.73
CA LYS A 50 6.59 1.79 2.07
C LYS A 50 5.25 2.41 2.41
N ILE A 51 4.31 1.59 2.84
CA ILE A 51 2.96 2.04 3.19
C ILE A 51 2.63 1.54 4.59
N TRP A 52 2.12 2.43 5.43
CA TRP A 52 1.63 2.09 6.77
C TRP A 52 0.11 2.12 6.76
N LEU A 53 -0.52 1.03 7.20
CA LEU A 53 -1.97 0.91 7.23
C LEU A 53 -2.47 0.95 8.68
N ARG A 54 -3.60 1.64 8.85
CA ARG A 54 -4.21 1.88 10.16
C ARG A 54 -5.25 0.82 10.44
N PHE A 55 -4.79 -0.37 10.82
CA PHE A 55 -5.70 -1.48 11.07
C PHE A 55 -6.60 -1.27 12.30
N GLU A 56 -6.14 -0.49 13.26
CA GLU A 56 -6.95 -0.18 14.43
C GLU A 56 -8.22 0.59 14.09
N SER A 57 -8.24 1.29 12.97
CA SER A 57 -9.44 2.01 12.51
C SER A 57 -10.60 1.08 12.23
N HIS A 58 -10.31 -0.22 12.09
CA HIS A 58 -11.29 -1.22 11.72
C HIS A 58 -11.38 -2.32 12.79
N ALA A 59 -11.20 -1.94 14.05
CA ALA A 59 -11.16 -2.90 15.16
C ALA A 59 -12.42 -3.75 15.22
N GLU A 60 -13.59 -3.22 14.86
CA GLU A 60 -14.84 -3.96 14.87
C GLU A 60 -14.84 -5.15 13.90
N TYR A 61 -13.98 -5.12 12.90
CA TYR A 61 -13.87 -6.24 11.96
C TYR A 61 -13.16 -7.43 12.56
N ASN A 62 -12.28 -7.19 13.53
CA ASN A 62 -11.64 -8.27 14.26
C ASN A 62 -12.68 -9.07 15.04
N ILE A 63 -13.69 -8.40 15.55
CA ILE A 63 -14.79 -9.03 16.29
C ILE A 63 -15.62 -9.88 15.34
N MET A 64 -15.85 -9.39 14.13
CA MET A 64 -16.67 -10.08 13.14
C MET A 64 -15.91 -11.17 12.37
N GLY A 65 -14.59 -11.23 12.54
CA GLY A 65 -13.77 -12.21 11.82
C GLY A 65 -13.49 -11.84 10.37
N GLU A 66 -13.86 -10.65 9.95
CA GLU A 66 -13.70 -10.20 8.57
C GLU A 66 -12.41 -9.43 8.33
N SER A 67 -11.81 -8.91 9.38
CA SER A 67 -10.61 -8.06 9.31
C SER A 67 -9.46 -8.69 8.51
N PRO A 68 -9.08 -9.96 8.74
CA PRO A 68 -7.96 -10.54 7.98
C PRO A 68 -8.23 -10.59 6.48
N ILE A 69 -9.47 -10.84 6.09
CA ILE A 69 -9.85 -10.91 4.68
C ILE A 69 -9.77 -9.52 4.04
N ALA A 70 -10.32 -8.51 4.71
CA ALA A 70 -10.32 -7.13 4.21
C ALA A 70 -8.90 -6.61 4.05
N TYR A 71 -8.05 -6.82 5.04
CA TYR A 71 -6.67 -6.34 4.98
C TYR A 71 -5.84 -7.11 3.96
N SER A 72 -6.06 -8.41 3.84
CA SER A 72 -5.39 -9.22 2.83
C SER A 72 -5.73 -8.74 1.43
N LYS A 73 -6.98 -8.35 1.21
CA LYS A 73 -7.42 -7.82 -0.07
C LYS A 73 -6.74 -6.48 -0.39
N ILE A 74 -6.69 -5.58 0.58
CA ILE A 74 -6.01 -4.29 0.40
C ILE A 74 -4.52 -4.51 0.11
N ILE A 75 -3.86 -5.36 0.90
CA ILE A 75 -2.44 -5.66 0.71
C ILE A 75 -2.20 -6.28 -0.66
N GLY A 76 -3.05 -7.23 -1.06
CA GLY A 76 -2.96 -7.86 -2.37
C GLY A 76 -3.11 -6.86 -3.50
N ASP A 77 -4.05 -5.92 -3.38
CA ASP A 77 -4.25 -4.89 -4.39
C ASP A 77 -3.05 -3.94 -4.47
N ILE A 78 -2.44 -3.62 -3.32
CA ILE A 78 -1.22 -2.82 -3.29
C ILE A 78 -0.09 -3.55 -4.03
N MET A 79 0.11 -4.82 -3.73
CA MET A 79 1.16 -5.61 -4.37
C MET A 79 0.94 -5.72 -5.88
N GLU A 80 -0.30 -5.97 -6.29
CA GLU A 80 -0.63 -6.10 -7.70
C GLU A 80 -0.33 -4.83 -8.48
N ARG A 81 -0.57 -3.66 -7.89
CA ARG A 81 -0.35 -2.38 -8.57
C ARG A 81 1.09 -1.92 -8.59
N PHE A 82 1.86 -2.27 -7.57
CA PHE A 82 3.19 -1.66 -7.38
C PHE A 82 4.35 -2.62 -7.45
N ALA A 83 4.19 -3.86 -6.97
CA ALA A 83 5.30 -4.80 -6.88
C ALA A 83 5.81 -5.18 -8.27
N LEU A 84 7.08 -4.92 -8.53
CA LEU A 84 7.76 -5.15 -9.79
C LEU A 84 7.21 -4.32 -10.97
N VAL A 85 6.04 -3.73 -10.82
CA VAL A 85 5.46 -2.87 -11.86
C VAL A 85 6.10 -1.49 -11.80
N LYS A 86 6.25 -0.94 -10.60
CA LYS A 86 6.81 0.40 -10.38
C LYS A 86 7.96 0.40 -9.38
N PHE A 87 8.04 -0.61 -8.52
CA PHE A 87 9.03 -0.66 -7.44
C PHE A 87 9.67 -2.02 -7.36
N ASP A 88 10.97 -2.05 -7.08
CA ASP A 88 11.68 -3.29 -6.81
C ASP A 88 11.31 -3.85 -5.45
N ASN A 89 10.95 -2.98 -4.51
CA ASN A 89 10.58 -3.40 -3.16
C ASN A 89 9.31 -2.69 -2.73
N VAL A 90 8.40 -3.45 -2.14
CA VAL A 90 7.17 -2.89 -1.56
C VAL A 90 7.01 -3.48 -0.16
N TYR A 91 6.85 -2.60 0.82
CA TYR A 91 6.64 -3.01 2.20
C TYR A 91 5.36 -2.39 2.73
N VAL A 92 4.53 -3.22 3.33
CA VAL A 92 3.32 -2.76 4.00
C VAL A 92 3.46 -3.05 5.48
N TYR A 93 3.23 -2.04 6.31
CA TYR A 93 3.39 -2.10 7.76
C TYR A 93 2.08 -1.82 8.46
N ASP A 94 1.93 -2.36 9.67
CA ASP A 94 0.91 -1.87 10.59
C ASP A 94 1.46 -0.65 11.34
N LEU A 95 0.67 -0.07 12.25
CA LEU A 95 1.09 1.13 12.99
C LEU A 95 2.21 0.84 13.99
N GLY A 96 2.41 -0.42 14.35
CA GLY A 96 3.53 -0.82 15.20
C GLY A 96 4.80 -1.12 14.42
N ASN A 97 4.85 -0.78 13.13
CA ASN A 97 5.97 -1.04 12.24
C ASN A 97 6.23 -2.53 11.99
N LYS A 98 5.23 -3.37 12.23
CA LYS A 98 5.32 -4.77 11.87
C LYS A 98 5.04 -4.91 10.37
N ILE A 99 5.86 -5.67 9.67
CA ILE A 99 5.65 -5.94 8.25
C ILE A 99 4.48 -6.92 8.12
N VAL A 100 3.45 -6.49 7.39
CA VAL A 100 2.26 -7.31 7.12
C VAL A 100 2.16 -7.70 5.65
N GLY A 101 2.97 -7.09 4.79
CA GLY A 101 3.11 -7.45 3.39
C GLY A 101 4.49 -7.07 2.90
N LYS A 102 5.10 -7.91 2.08
CA LYS A 102 6.45 -7.66 1.61
C LYS A 102 6.66 -8.24 0.22
N PHE A 103 7.28 -7.45 -0.65
CA PHE A 103 7.79 -7.90 -1.92
C PHE A 103 9.20 -7.36 -2.10
N GLU A 104 10.15 -8.23 -2.41
CA GLU A 104 11.54 -7.84 -2.67
C GLU A 104 12.00 -8.54 -3.93
N ASN A 105 12.40 -7.75 -4.93
CA ASN A 105 12.89 -8.29 -6.20
C ASN A 105 14.29 -8.93 -6.06
N LYS A 106 15.14 -8.38 -5.19
CA LYS A 106 16.51 -8.87 -4.94
C LYS A 106 17.34 -9.07 -6.20
N GLY A 107 17.03 -8.30 -7.25
CA GLY A 107 17.76 -8.39 -8.51
C GLY A 107 17.43 -9.60 -9.38
N ARG A 108 16.41 -10.38 -9.02
CA ARG A 108 16.01 -11.57 -9.79
C ARG A 108 15.45 -11.22 -11.15
N TYR A 109 14.70 -10.13 -11.20
CA TYR A 109 14.05 -9.67 -12.42
C TYR A 109 14.22 -8.18 -12.55
N LYS A 110 14.31 -7.70 -13.78
CA LYS A 110 14.24 -6.27 -14.07
C LYS A 110 12.94 -6.04 -14.78
N PRO A 111 12.26 -4.90 -14.55
CA PRO A 111 10.98 -4.64 -15.23
C PRO A 111 11.09 -4.74 -16.75
N GLU A 112 12.22 -4.31 -17.34
CA GLU A 112 12.42 -4.41 -18.78
C GLU A 112 12.53 -5.86 -19.25
N ASP A 113 13.00 -6.78 -18.43
CA ASP A 113 13.12 -8.19 -18.80
C ASP A 113 11.74 -8.82 -18.99
N LEU A 114 10.76 -8.34 -18.25
CA LEU A 114 9.40 -8.85 -18.35
C LEU A 114 8.67 -8.36 -19.59
N ARG A 115 9.16 -7.29 -20.20
CA ARG A 115 8.57 -6.72 -21.41
C ARG A 115 8.98 -7.43 -22.68
N GLU A 116 10.06 -8.18 -22.61
CA GLU A 116 10.61 -8.90 -23.76
C GLU A 116 10.00 -10.28 -23.94
N GLY A 117 9.19 -10.70 -23.00
CA GLY A 117 8.59 -12.04 -22.99
C GLY A 117 7.57 -12.32 -24.06
#